data_db744878e0304796ea7d551193987923
#
_entry.id   db744878e0304796ea7d551193987923
#
_cell.length_a   1.000
_cell.length_b   1.000
_cell.length_c   1.000
_cell.angle_alpha   90.00
_cell.angle_beta   90.00
_cell.angle_gamma   90.00
#
_symmetry.space_group_name_H-M   'P 1'
#
loop_
_entity.id
_entity.type
_entity.pdbx_description
1 polymer ?
#
loop_
_entity_poly.entity_id
_entity_poly.type
_entity_poly.pdbx_seq_one_letter_code
_entity_poly.pdbx_strand_id
1 'polypeptide(L)'
;MFLGFHNIENISDKPAISQLEDNLKSFLDYSFLKIGGFINVNIPTSGLYGGDFATLKMSQDPARSNNTVWESSRKDWVYETGVCHNGRCPTPISGIYINNTFIEGPTGVSPNNYTINYPLGQIVFTSPKPPSTNIKLNYSYRYIQTYTAHECSWWRELQRLSYDPDANIKNKGQIITANHRVQLPCIIIETIARTSQTPYQLGSVDNIIDQDVLLHIYAENSSQRDSISDILLVQKDRESYLYDINKVIKNNDYKLDNKGQINNSGLYYDEIMNNSLYRSNIFVIQNSVLSEINTISSTLHSSVIRWTIKIYP
;
A
#
# COMPACT_ATOMS: atom_id res chain seq x y z
N MET A 1 -21.22 -35.47 -8.72
CA MET A 1 -21.92 -34.55 -7.82
C MET A 1 -20.87 -33.98 -6.88
N PHE A 2 -20.53 -32.70 -7.03
CA PHE A 2 -19.55 -32.05 -6.14
C PHE A 2 -20.26 -31.75 -4.82
N LEU A 3 -19.70 -32.22 -3.72
CA LEU A 3 -20.28 -32.07 -2.36
C LEU A 3 -19.71 -30.88 -1.59
N GLY A 4 -18.98 -29.97 -2.25
CA GLY A 4 -18.31 -28.83 -1.63
C GLY A 4 -18.70 -27.49 -2.28
N PHE A 5 -18.11 -26.41 -1.77
CA PHE A 5 -18.21 -25.10 -2.38
C PHE A 5 -17.42 -25.06 -3.68
N HIS A 6 -17.97 -24.35 -4.68
CA HIS A 6 -17.31 -24.20 -5.97
C HIS A 6 -16.04 -23.35 -5.84
N ASN A 7 -14.91 -23.87 -6.33
CA ASN A 7 -13.59 -23.17 -6.34
C ASN A 7 -13.07 -22.73 -4.97
N ILE A 8 -13.49 -23.37 -3.87
CA ILE A 8 -12.98 -23.11 -2.53
C ILE A 8 -12.58 -24.45 -1.91
N GLU A 9 -11.29 -24.64 -1.66
CA GLU A 9 -10.75 -25.86 -1.06
C GLU A 9 -10.55 -25.72 0.45
N ASN A 10 -10.22 -24.51 0.91
CA ASN A 10 -9.96 -24.22 2.31
C ASN A 10 -10.74 -22.98 2.76
N ILE A 11 -11.07 -22.91 4.05
CA ILE A 11 -11.77 -21.77 4.66
C ILE A 11 -10.91 -20.48 4.64
N SER A 12 -9.61 -20.63 4.49
CA SER A 12 -8.64 -19.52 4.35
C SER A 12 -8.51 -19.01 2.92
N ASP A 13 -9.06 -19.72 1.93
CA ASP A 13 -8.99 -19.30 0.54
C ASP A 13 -9.81 -18.02 0.35
N LYS A 14 -9.18 -17.04 -0.30
CA LYS A 14 -9.85 -15.79 -0.65
C LYS A 14 -10.69 -16.01 -1.91
N PRO A 15 -12.00 -15.75 -1.88
CA PRO A 15 -12.83 -15.76 -3.07
C PRO A 15 -12.48 -14.60 -4.00
N ALA A 16 -12.89 -14.67 -5.28
CA ALA A 16 -12.50 -13.72 -6.33
C ALA A 16 -12.73 -12.25 -5.96
N ILE A 17 -13.82 -11.93 -5.25
CA ILE A 17 -14.13 -10.56 -4.80
C ILE A 17 -13.10 -10.06 -3.77
N SER A 18 -12.73 -10.90 -2.79
CA SER A 18 -11.71 -10.54 -1.79
C SER A 18 -10.32 -10.43 -2.41
N GLN A 19 -10.03 -11.21 -3.45
CA GLN A 19 -8.78 -11.10 -4.19
C GLN A 19 -8.73 -9.81 -5.02
N LEU A 20 -9.88 -9.28 -5.45
CA LEU A 20 -9.94 -8.08 -6.28
C LEU A 20 -9.35 -6.85 -5.57
N GLU A 21 -9.68 -6.60 -4.30
CA GLU A 21 -9.13 -5.46 -3.54
C GLU A 21 -7.60 -5.52 -3.46
N ASP A 22 -7.05 -6.67 -3.09
CA ASP A 22 -5.60 -6.86 -2.96
C ASP A 22 -4.88 -6.76 -4.32
N ASN A 23 -5.51 -7.29 -5.38
CA ASN A 23 -5.02 -7.15 -6.75
C ASN A 23 -5.02 -5.69 -7.22
N LEU A 24 -6.09 -4.95 -6.96
CA LEU A 24 -6.19 -3.53 -7.30
C LEU A 24 -5.18 -2.69 -6.51
N LYS A 25 -4.96 -2.99 -5.23
CA LYS A 25 -3.92 -2.36 -4.43
C LYS A 25 -2.55 -2.55 -5.08
N SER A 26 -2.18 -3.79 -5.38
CA SER A 26 -0.91 -4.11 -6.03
C SER A 26 -0.78 -3.45 -7.42
N PHE A 27 -1.87 -3.45 -8.20
CA PHE A 27 -1.93 -2.79 -9.51
C PHE A 27 -1.71 -1.28 -9.40
N LEU A 28 -2.37 -0.60 -8.47
CA LEU A 28 -2.22 0.84 -8.26
C LEU A 28 -0.83 1.18 -7.75
N ASP A 29 -0.32 0.47 -6.74
CA ASP A 29 1.01 0.66 -6.18
C ASP A 29 2.10 0.58 -7.25
N TYR A 30 2.07 -0.47 -8.07
CA TYR A 30 3.01 -0.66 -9.14
C TYR A 30 2.84 0.36 -10.28
N SER A 31 1.60 0.68 -10.66
CA SER A 31 1.31 1.63 -11.72
C SER A 31 1.76 3.04 -11.35
N PHE A 32 1.56 3.46 -10.11
CA PHE A 32 2.07 4.75 -9.64
C PHE A 32 3.60 4.79 -9.62
N LEU A 33 4.27 3.72 -9.21
CA LEU A 33 5.74 3.65 -9.28
C LEU A 33 6.24 3.83 -10.72
N LYS A 34 5.61 3.19 -11.71
CA LYS A 34 6.00 3.29 -13.13
C LYS A 34 5.91 4.70 -13.69
N ILE A 35 5.02 5.53 -13.16
CA ILE A 35 4.90 6.95 -13.56
C ILE A 35 5.69 7.89 -12.62
N GLY A 36 6.57 7.37 -11.77
CA GLY A 36 7.43 8.17 -10.89
C GLY A 36 6.78 8.56 -9.57
N GLY A 37 5.75 7.84 -9.12
CA GLY A 37 5.06 8.06 -7.85
C GLY A 37 5.87 7.66 -6.61
N PHE A 38 7.15 8.05 -6.56
CA PHE A 38 8.04 7.85 -5.42
C PHE A 38 8.89 9.07 -5.14
N ILE A 39 9.34 9.21 -3.90
CA ILE A 39 10.23 10.28 -3.46
C ILE A 39 11.49 9.67 -2.86
N ASN A 40 12.64 10.08 -3.39
CA ASN A 40 13.95 9.70 -2.87
C ASN A 40 14.32 10.58 -1.69
N VAL A 41 14.67 9.97 -0.58
CA VAL A 41 15.20 10.61 0.62
C VAL A 41 16.66 10.25 0.73
N ASN A 42 17.52 11.25 0.55
CA ASN A 42 18.96 11.09 0.67
C ASN A 42 19.47 11.85 1.90
N ILE A 43 20.49 11.33 2.53
CA ILE A 43 21.17 12.03 3.62
C ILE A 43 21.84 13.26 2.99
N PRO A 44 21.44 14.48 3.36
CA PRO A 44 22.01 15.68 2.77
C PRO A 44 23.44 15.89 3.25
N THR A 45 24.31 16.21 2.34
CA THR A 45 25.67 16.67 2.67
C THR A 45 25.68 18.06 3.33
N SER A 46 24.58 18.83 3.15
CA SER A 46 24.46 20.21 3.59
C SER A 46 23.45 20.46 4.71
N GLY A 47 22.80 19.43 5.23
CA GLY A 47 21.77 19.58 6.29
C GLY A 47 20.44 20.19 5.84
N LEU A 48 20.26 20.46 4.54
CA LEU A 48 19.04 21.03 3.98
C LEU A 48 18.10 19.94 3.46
N TYR A 49 16.83 20.20 3.47
CA TYR A 49 15.70 19.49 2.87
C TYR A 49 15.85 17.96 2.80
N GLY A 50 15.25 17.25 3.67
CA GLY A 50 15.29 15.79 3.75
C GLY A 50 16.15 15.24 4.89
N GLY A 51 16.96 16.07 5.53
CA GLY A 51 17.72 15.65 6.72
C GLY A 51 16.82 15.09 7.82
N ASP A 52 15.67 15.72 8.04
CA ASP A 52 14.67 15.25 9.02
C ASP A 52 14.00 13.94 8.59
N PHE A 53 13.76 13.74 7.29
CA PHE A 53 13.17 12.51 6.78
C PHE A 53 14.18 11.36 6.74
N ALA A 54 15.43 11.62 6.49
CA ALA A 54 16.50 10.63 6.51
C ALA A 54 16.84 10.15 7.93
N THR A 55 16.53 10.95 8.95
CA THR A 55 16.79 10.64 10.36
C THR A 55 15.61 9.86 10.95
N LEU A 56 15.88 8.65 11.44
CA LEU A 56 14.90 7.83 12.12
C LEU A 56 14.72 8.28 13.56
N LYS A 57 13.50 8.13 14.05
CA LYS A 57 13.14 8.37 15.46
C LYS A 57 12.84 7.03 16.11
N MET A 58 13.18 6.93 17.39
CA MET A 58 12.79 5.78 18.19
C MET A 58 11.27 5.67 18.25
N SER A 59 10.73 4.49 18.03
CA SER A 59 9.29 4.25 18.05
C SER A 59 8.70 4.60 19.43
N GLN A 60 7.57 5.30 19.40
CA GLN A 60 6.80 5.65 20.60
C GLN A 60 5.70 4.60 20.91
N ASP A 61 5.66 3.49 20.17
CA ASP A 61 4.69 2.42 20.39
C ASP A 61 4.96 1.72 21.73
N PRO A 62 4.03 1.73 22.69
CA PRO A 62 4.19 1.06 23.98
C PRO A 62 4.48 -0.44 23.85
N ALA A 63 3.96 -1.09 22.80
CA ALA A 63 4.23 -2.50 22.52
C ALA A 63 5.68 -2.75 22.07
N ARG A 64 6.45 -1.69 21.76
CA ARG A 64 7.82 -1.70 21.26
C ARG A 64 8.78 -0.86 22.09
N SER A 65 8.49 -0.72 23.38
CA SER A 65 9.21 0.17 24.32
C SER A 65 10.64 -0.25 24.67
N ASN A 66 11.15 -1.30 24.06
CA ASN A 66 12.49 -1.85 24.34
C ASN A 66 13.63 -1.18 23.55
N ASN A 67 13.39 -0.02 22.93
CA ASN A 67 14.37 0.75 22.15
C ASN A 67 15.02 -0.03 20.99
N THR A 68 14.33 -1.04 20.45
CA THR A 68 14.82 -1.81 19.32
C THR A 68 14.27 -1.31 17.99
N VAL A 69 13.17 -0.55 17.99
CA VAL A 69 12.49 -0.11 16.77
C VAL A 69 12.72 1.39 16.53
N TRP A 70 13.20 1.69 15.33
CA TRP A 70 13.42 3.05 14.84
C TRP A 70 12.64 3.25 13.56
N GLU A 71 11.87 4.33 13.49
CA GLU A 71 10.91 4.56 12.42
C GLU A 71 11.12 5.91 11.73
N SER A 72 10.84 5.91 10.44
CA SER A 72 10.78 7.13 9.64
C SER A 72 9.43 7.82 9.84
N SER A 73 9.41 9.14 9.65
CA SER A 73 8.16 9.88 9.47
C SER A 73 7.43 9.51 8.17
N ARG A 74 8.12 8.86 7.22
CA ARG A 74 7.59 8.38 5.95
C ARG A 74 7.56 6.86 5.94
N LYS A 75 6.35 6.30 5.71
CA LYS A 75 6.09 4.86 5.63
C LYS A 75 6.09 4.39 4.18
N ASP A 76 5.87 3.11 4.00
CA ASP A 76 5.75 2.45 2.71
C ASP A 76 6.99 2.68 1.83
N TRP A 77 8.11 2.19 2.33
CA TRP A 77 9.37 2.29 1.60
C TRP A 77 9.35 1.40 0.36
N VAL A 78 9.88 1.96 -0.72
CA VAL A 78 9.94 1.26 -2.00
C VAL A 78 11.05 0.21 -1.95
N TYR A 79 10.69 -1.02 -2.23
CA TYR A 79 11.63 -2.14 -2.39
C TYR A 79 11.83 -2.54 -3.85
N GLU A 80 10.95 -2.08 -4.77
CA GLU A 80 11.03 -2.30 -6.21
C GLU A 80 12.01 -1.29 -6.87
N THR A 81 13.26 -1.36 -6.50
CA THR A 81 14.28 -0.37 -6.91
C THR A 81 14.63 -0.41 -8.40
N GLY A 82 14.20 -1.46 -9.11
CA GLY A 82 14.34 -1.59 -10.57
C GLY A 82 13.29 -0.83 -11.38
N VAL A 83 12.21 -0.32 -10.75
CA VAL A 83 11.15 0.41 -11.44
C VAL A 83 11.53 1.87 -11.59
N CYS A 84 12.09 2.23 -12.75
CA CYS A 84 12.56 3.58 -13.03
C CYS A 84 11.58 4.35 -13.93
N HIS A 85 11.51 5.67 -13.75
CA HIS A 85 10.75 6.60 -14.59
C HIS A 85 11.63 7.77 -15.05
N ASN A 86 11.71 7.98 -16.36
CA ASN A 86 12.52 9.05 -16.98
C ASN A 86 13.97 9.14 -16.45
N GLY A 87 14.64 7.99 -16.29
CA GLY A 87 16.00 7.90 -15.77
C GLY A 87 16.14 8.10 -14.26
N ARG A 88 15.03 8.29 -13.55
CA ARG A 88 14.98 8.39 -12.09
C ARG A 88 14.48 7.09 -11.51
N CYS A 89 15.27 6.48 -10.62
CA CYS A 89 14.94 5.22 -9.97
C CYS A 89 14.79 5.42 -8.45
N PRO A 90 14.01 4.55 -7.77
CA PRO A 90 13.99 4.55 -6.32
C PRO A 90 15.38 4.23 -5.74
N THR A 91 15.75 4.92 -4.68
CA THR A 91 17.01 4.68 -3.96
C THR A 91 16.91 3.40 -3.14
N PRO A 92 17.76 2.39 -3.40
CA PRO A 92 17.79 1.18 -2.58
C PRO A 92 18.35 1.46 -1.20
N ILE A 93 17.90 0.72 -0.20
CA ILE A 93 18.49 0.76 1.14
C ILE A 93 19.74 -0.14 1.12
N SER A 94 20.90 0.46 0.91
CA SER A 94 22.20 -0.26 0.89
C SER A 94 22.79 -0.48 2.28
N GLY A 95 22.28 0.22 3.28
CA GLY A 95 22.72 0.16 4.67
C GLY A 95 22.20 1.34 5.47
N ILE A 96 22.65 1.44 6.71
CA ILE A 96 22.26 2.50 7.65
C ILE A 96 23.49 3.22 8.21
N TYR A 97 23.32 4.45 8.63
CA TYR A 97 24.33 5.20 9.36
C TYR A 97 23.95 5.22 10.86
N ILE A 98 24.85 4.74 11.70
CA ILE A 98 24.73 4.82 13.16
C ILE A 98 25.80 5.78 13.66
N ASN A 99 25.39 6.90 14.24
CA ASN A 99 26.31 7.96 14.70
C ASN A 99 27.34 8.34 13.63
N ASN A 100 26.88 8.51 12.38
CA ASN A 100 27.66 8.82 11.17
C ASN A 100 28.61 7.69 10.68
N THR A 101 28.59 6.50 11.29
CA THR A 101 29.31 5.32 10.80
C THR A 101 28.39 4.50 9.92
N PHE A 102 28.79 4.23 8.69
CA PHE A 102 28.01 3.41 7.75
C PHE A 102 28.12 1.94 8.10
N ILE A 103 26.97 1.26 8.17
CA ILE A 103 26.84 -0.19 8.35
C ILE A 103 26.20 -0.73 7.07
N GLU A 104 26.99 -1.47 6.32
CA GLU A 104 26.59 -2.02 5.03
C GLU A 104 25.55 -3.13 5.16
N GLY A 105 24.73 -3.27 4.10
CA GLY A 105 23.77 -4.36 3.92
C GLY A 105 22.42 -4.14 4.57
N PRO A 106 21.42 -4.92 4.12
CA PRO A 106 20.05 -4.77 4.61
C PRO A 106 19.82 -5.34 6.01
N THR A 107 20.74 -6.12 6.55
CA THR A 107 20.59 -6.81 7.84
C THR A 107 21.64 -6.43 8.87
N GLY A 108 22.66 -5.64 8.48
CA GLY A 108 23.76 -5.28 9.36
C GLY A 108 24.61 -6.48 9.81
N VAL A 109 25.59 -6.18 10.66
CA VAL A 109 26.48 -7.18 11.30
C VAL A 109 26.50 -6.96 12.81
N SER A 110 26.83 -8.01 13.56
CA SER A 110 26.96 -7.90 15.01
C SER A 110 27.99 -6.81 15.40
N PRO A 111 27.72 -5.94 16.40
CA PRO A 111 26.54 -5.91 17.29
C PRO A 111 25.36 -5.11 16.71
N ASN A 112 25.36 -4.72 15.46
CA ASN A 112 24.38 -3.87 14.82
C ASN A 112 23.43 -4.63 13.89
N ASN A 113 23.11 -5.89 14.23
CA ASN A 113 22.14 -6.66 13.47
C ASN A 113 20.77 -5.98 13.51
N TYR A 114 20.18 -5.82 12.33
CA TYR A 114 18.84 -5.22 12.18
C TYR A 114 18.08 -5.89 11.05
N THR A 115 16.78 -5.67 11.04
CA THR A 115 15.90 -6.01 9.92
C THR A 115 15.14 -4.78 9.47
N ILE A 116 14.68 -4.78 8.22
CA ILE A 116 13.95 -3.66 7.60
C ILE A 116 12.50 -4.07 7.43
N ASN A 117 11.58 -3.26 7.96
CA ASN A 117 10.16 -3.38 7.68
C ASN A 117 9.77 -2.27 6.69
N TYR A 118 9.64 -2.63 5.41
CA TYR A 118 9.38 -1.70 4.32
C TYR A 118 8.02 -1.00 4.43
N PRO A 119 6.89 -1.72 4.65
CA PRO A 119 5.58 -1.09 4.78
C PRO A 119 5.48 -0.10 5.92
N LEU A 120 6.08 -0.41 7.07
CA LEU A 120 6.03 0.46 8.24
C LEU A 120 7.14 1.52 8.25
N GLY A 121 8.11 1.44 7.33
CA GLY A 121 9.24 2.36 7.29
C GLY A 121 10.11 2.28 8.54
N GLN A 122 10.48 1.07 8.96
CA GLN A 122 11.14 0.82 10.24
C GLN A 122 12.42 0.00 10.09
N ILE A 123 13.38 0.31 10.95
CA ILE A 123 14.54 -0.52 11.23
C ILE A 123 14.35 -1.16 12.61
N VAL A 124 14.45 -2.48 12.67
CA VAL A 124 14.27 -3.25 13.90
C VAL A 124 15.58 -3.89 14.27
N PHE A 125 16.22 -3.42 15.33
CA PHE A 125 17.48 -3.97 15.85
C PHE A 125 17.22 -5.21 16.71
N THR A 126 18.15 -6.15 16.67
CA THR A 126 18.12 -7.33 17.57
C THR A 126 18.45 -6.96 19.02
N SER A 127 19.22 -5.88 19.23
CA SER A 127 19.60 -5.38 20.55
C SER A 127 19.17 -3.92 20.71
N PRO A 128 18.71 -3.53 21.91
CA PRO A 128 18.33 -2.13 22.17
C PRO A 128 19.45 -1.15 21.86
N LYS A 129 19.07 0.01 21.33
CA LYS A 129 19.99 1.13 21.11
C LYS A 129 19.67 2.29 22.07
N PRO A 130 20.70 2.98 22.58
CA PRO A 130 20.47 4.17 23.42
C PRO A 130 19.56 5.18 22.70
N PRO A 131 18.64 5.87 23.39
CA PRO A 131 17.78 6.89 22.80
C PRO A 131 18.53 8.05 22.11
N SER A 132 19.77 8.30 22.55
CA SER A 132 20.65 9.31 21.97
C SER A 132 21.33 8.86 20.65
N THR A 133 21.12 7.62 20.20
CA THR A 133 21.70 7.12 18.96
C THR A 133 21.13 7.87 17.75
N ASN A 134 21.98 8.36 16.89
CA ASN A 134 21.55 8.98 15.64
C ASN A 134 21.56 7.94 14.53
N ILE A 135 20.38 7.62 13.99
CA ILE A 135 20.23 6.63 12.91
C ILE A 135 19.69 7.34 11.68
N LYS A 136 20.39 7.18 10.57
CA LYS A 136 20.03 7.76 9.26
C LYS A 136 20.15 6.71 8.17
N LEU A 137 19.35 6.87 7.11
CA LEU A 137 19.47 6.04 5.91
C LEU A 137 18.98 6.78 4.67
N ASN A 138 19.45 6.30 3.51
CA ASN A 138 18.90 6.67 2.21
C ASN A 138 17.81 5.66 1.86
N TYR A 139 16.67 6.13 1.38
CA TYR A 139 15.54 5.27 0.99
C TYR A 139 14.63 6.03 0.04
N SER A 140 13.69 5.31 -0.53
CA SER A 140 12.55 5.90 -1.25
C SER A 140 11.26 5.47 -0.61
N TYR A 141 10.25 6.32 -0.66
CA TYR A 141 8.91 5.97 -0.21
C TYR A 141 7.88 6.27 -1.31
N ARG A 142 6.77 5.53 -1.31
CA ARG A 142 5.66 5.76 -2.24
C ARG A 142 5.03 7.10 -1.94
N TYR A 143 4.89 7.93 -2.98
CA TYR A 143 4.27 9.25 -2.84
C TYR A 143 2.78 9.13 -2.53
N ILE A 144 2.09 8.22 -3.23
CA ILE A 144 0.67 7.93 -3.00
C ILE A 144 0.59 6.60 -2.26
N GLN A 145 -0.08 6.62 -1.11
CA GLN A 145 -0.32 5.42 -0.31
C GLN A 145 -1.61 4.75 -0.76
N THR A 146 -1.61 3.45 -0.96
CA THR A 146 -2.83 2.69 -1.27
C THR A 146 -3.18 1.75 -0.12
N TYR A 147 -4.45 1.75 0.24
CA TYR A 147 -4.99 0.92 1.32
C TYR A 147 -6.25 0.22 0.84
N THR A 148 -6.55 -0.93 1.40
CA THR A 148 -7.87 -1.53 1.29
C THR A 148 -8.75 -1.05 2.44
N ALA A 149 -10.05 -1.03 2.25
CA ALA A 149 -11.00 -0.52 3.24
C ALA A 149 -10.94 -1.27 4.58
N HIS A 150 -10.57 -2.55 4.56
CA HIS A 150 -10.45 -3.36 5.77
C HIS A 150 -9.15 -3.07 6.56
N GLU A 151 -8.07 -2.59 5.90
CA GLU A 151 -6.83 -2.19 6.56
C GLU A 151 -6.97 -0.84 7.28
N CYS A 152 -7.97 -0.04 6.92
CA CYS A 152 -8.14 1.34 7.37
C CYS A 152 -9.47 1.56 8.08
N SER A 153 -9.59 1.19 9.35
CA SER A 153 -10.81 1.46 10.13
C SER A 153 -11.12 2.97 10.30
N TRP A 154 -10.09 3.80 10.27
CA TRP A 154 -10.16 5.25 10.53
C TRP A 154 -10.87 6.05 9.44
N TRP A 155 -10.87 5.64 8.18
CA TRP A 155 -11.50 6.39 7.10
C TRP A 155 -13.03 6.43 7.22
N ARG A 156 -13.63 5.39 7.74
CA ARG A 156 -15.06 5.34 8.04
C ARG A 156 -15.46 6.33 9.12
N GLU A 157 -14.54 6.62 10.04
CA GLU A 157 -14.76 7.64 11.07
C GLU A 157 -14.66 9.06 10.51
N LEU A 158 -13.76 9.30 9.54
CA LEU A 158 -13.71 10.56 8.82
C LEU A 158 -15.02 10.82 8.05
N GLN A 159 -15.60 9.79 7.43
CA GLN A 159 -16.91 9.90 6.79
C GLN A 159 -18.01 10.25 7.80
N ARG A 160 -18.03 9.61 8.96
CA ARG A 160 -18.99 9.95 10.03
C ARG A 160 -18.83 11.37 10.53
N LEU A 161 -17.60 11.87 10.62
CA LEU A 161 -17.30 13.24 11.06
C LEU A 161 -17.85 14.31 10.11
N SER A 162 -17.92 14.03 8.81
CA SER A 162 -18.49 14.94 7.84
C SER A 162 -20.03 14.97 7.86
N TYR A 163 -20.68 13.91 8.39
CA TYR A 163 -22.15 13.82 8.47
C TYR A 163 -22.75 14.14 9.84
N ASP A 164 -21.95 14.23 10.90
CA ASP A 164 -22.42 14.51 12.25
C ASP A 164 -21.63 15.66 12.89
N PRO A 165 -22.08 16.91 12.67
CA PRO A 165 -21.41 18.10 13.23
C PRO A 165 -21.45 18.15 14.77
N ASP A 166 -22.41 17.47 15.41
CA ASP A 166 -22.57 17.45 16.86
C ASP A 166 -21.80 16.32 17.54
N ALA A 167 -21.18 15.44 16.77
CA ALA A 167 -20.37 14.38 17.30
C ALA A 167 -19.17 14.94 18.06
N ASN A 168 -19.19 14.77 19.37
CA ASN A 168 -18.29 15.36 20.36
C ASN A 168 -16.82 15.06 20.05
N ILE A 169 -16.13 16.02 19.44
CA ILE A 169 -14.73 15.92 18.95
C ILE A 169 -13.76 15.54 20.09
N LYS A 170 -14.11 15.81 21.35
CA LYS A 170 -13.25 15.53 22.51
C LYS A 170 -12.99 14.04 22.74
N ASN A 171 -13.91 13.15 22.37
CA ASN A 171 -13.73 11.72 22.54
C ASN A 171 -13.09 11.03 21.31
N LYS A 172 -12.92 11.74 20.20
CA LYS A 172 -12.41 11.20 18.93
C LYS A 172 -10.90 11.28 18.79
N GLY A 173 -10.25 12.18 19.50
CA GLY A 173 -8.78 12.29 19.53
C GLY A 173 -8.08 11.10 20.21
N GLN A 174 -8.84 10.22 20.87
CA GLN A 174 -8.27 9.02 21.52
C GLN A 174 -8.22 7.79 20.59
N ILE A 175 -8.98 7.78 19.50
CA ILE A 175 -9.07 6.61 18.60
C ILE A 175 -7.97 6.65 17.53
N ILE A 176 -7.54 7.83 17.11
CA ILE A 176 -6.39 7.97 16.21
C ILE A 176 -5.12 8.08 17.07
N THR A 177 -4.62 6.94 17.50
CA THR A 177 -3.30 6.89 18.15
C THR A 177 -2.22 7.37 17.18
N ALA A 178 -1.13 7.94 17.68
CA ALA A 178 -0.03 8.46 16.87
C ALA A 178 0.53 7.43 15.87
N ASN A 179 0.32 6.14 16.14
CA ASN A 179 0.75 5.03 15.29
C ASN A 179 -0.13 4.80 14.05
N HIS A 180 -1.32 5.39 13.99
CA HIS A 180 -2.25 5.27 12.87
C HIS A 180 -2.28 6.52 11.98
N ARG A 181 -1.26 7.37 12.06
CA ARG A 181 -1.15 8.51 11.14
C ARG A 181 -0.98 7.99 9.72
N VAL A 182 -1.91 8.39 8.88
CA VAL A 182 -1.89 8.10 7.45
C VAL A 182 -1.05 9.17 6.76
N GLN A 183 -0.22 8.72 5.84
CA GLN A 183 0.52 9.61 4.97
C GLN A 183 -0.38 10.01 3.81
N LEU A 184 -0.47 11.31 3.56
CA LEU A 184 -1.17 11.86 2.41
C LEU A 184 -0.18 12.16 1.28
N PRO A 185 -0.64 12.09 0.02
CA PRO A 185 -1.95 11.66 -0.43
C PRO A 185 -2.13 10.14 -0.32
N CYS A 186 -3.39 9.70 -0.15
CA CYS A 186 -3.70 8.28 -0.11
C CYS A 186 -4.99 7.94 -0.89
N ILE A 187 -5.08 6.67 -1.29
CA ILE A 187 -6.25 6.08 -1.95
C ILE A 187 -6.70 4.89 -1.10
N ILE A 188 -8.00 4.83 -0.82
CA ILE A 188 -8.61 3.70 -0.13
C ILE A 188 -9.53 3.00 -1.10
N ILE A 189 -9.30 1.71 -1.29
CA ILE A 189 -10.06 0.84 -2.19
C ILE A 189 -11.15 0.17 -1.38
N GLU A 190 -12.40 0.38 -1.77
CA GLU A 190 -13.57 -0.24 -1.15
C GLU A 190 -14.39 -0.95 -2.20
N THR A 191 -14.57 -2.26 -2.06
CA THR A 191 -15.58 -3.00 -2.82
C THR A 191 -16.96 -2.77 -2.21
N ILE A 192 -17.93 -2.40 -3.00
CA ILE A 192 -19.30 -2.21 -2.55
C ILE A 192 -20.15 -3.42 -2.89
N ALA A 193 -21.26 -3.60 -2.16
CA ALA A 193 -22.12 -4.78 -2.24
C ALA A 193 -22.89 -4.95 -3.58
N ARG A 194 -22.57 -4.16 -4.59
CA ARG A 194 -23.14 -4.28 -5.94
C ARG A 194 -22.28 -5.23 -6.77
N THR A 195 -22.62 -6.50 -6.71
CA THR A 195 -22.00 -7.56 -7.50
C THR A 195 -23.08 -8.28 -8.29
N SER A 196 -22.85 -8.51 -9.58
CA SER A 196 -23.67 -9.41 -10.39
C SER A 196 -22.81 -10.50 -11.02
N GLN A 197 -23.39 -11.66 -11.22
CA GLN A 197 -22.72 -12.77 -11.87
C GLN A 197 -23.59 -13.26 -13.03
N THR A 198 -22.98 -13.39 -14.19
CA THR A 198 -23.63 -13.92 -15.39
C THR A 198 -22.79 -15.06 -15.96
N PRO A 199 -23.42 -16.16 -16.43
CA PRO A 199 -22.66 -17.23 -17.08
C PRO A 199 -21.82 -16.70 -18.24
N TYR A 200 -20.56 -17.14 -18.33
CA TYR A 200 -19.67 -16.75 -19.44
C TYR A 200 -20.18 -17.31 -20.78
N GLN A 201 -20.64 -18.55 -20.77
CA GLN A 201 -21.27 -19.21 -21.92
C GLN A 201 -22.40 -20.12 -21.43
N LEU A 202 -23.36 -20.42 -22.33
CA LEU A 202 -24.40 -21.40 -22.07
C LEU A 202 -23.80 -22.77 -21.71
N GLY A 203 -24.06 -23.25 -20.50
CA GLY A 203 -23.53 -24.51 -19.99
C GLY A 203 -22.13 -24.43 -19.37
N SER A 204 -21.49 -23.25 -19.34
CA SER A 204 -20.25 -23.04 -18.59
C SER A 204 -20.54 -22.92 -17.09
N VAL A 205 -19.59 -23.41 -16.30
CA VAL A 205 -19.55 -23.22 -14.85
C VAL A 205 -18.92 -21.85 -14.51
N ASP A 206 -18.18 -21.28 -15.44
CA ASP A 206 -17.48 -20.01 -15.27
C ASP A 206 -18.45 -18.83 -15.41
N ASN A 207 -18.27 -17.85 -14.55
CA ASN A 207 -19.10 -16.65 -14.52
C ASN A 207 -18.29 -15.40 -14.82
N ILE A 208 -18.89 -14.47 -15.53
CA ILE A 208 -18.47 -13.08 -15.59
C ILE A 208 -18.98 -12.41 -14.31
N ILE A 209 -18.11 -11.69 -13.64
CA ILE A 209 -18.44 -10.94 -12.42
C ILE A 209 -18.37 -9.44 -12.72
N ASP A 210 -19.47 -8.73 -12.48
CA ASP A 210 -19.49 -7.26 -12.49
C ASP A 210 -19.41 -6.78 -11.03
N GLN A 211 -18.39 -5.98 -10.72
CA GLN A 211 -18.13 -5.45 -9.38
C GLN A 211 -17.91 -3.95 -9.42
N ASP A 212 -18.62 -3.22 -8.57
CA ASP A 212 -18.33 -1.81 -8.34
C ASP A 212 -17.31 -1.64 -7.21
N VAL A 213 -16.35 -0.74 -7.45
CA VAL A 213 -15.29 -0.38 -6.52
C VAL A 213 -15.27 1.13 -6.35
N LEU A 214 -15.22 1.60 -5.11
CA LEU A 214 -14.99 2.99 -4.78
C LEU A 214 -13.52 3.22 -4.44
N LEU A 215 -12.96 4.26 -5.04
CA LEU A 215 -11.62 4.75 -4.76
C LEU A 215 -11.76 6.08 -4.02
N HIS A 216 -11.55 6.05 -2.71
CA HIS A 216 -11.59 7.24 -1.86
C HIS A 216 -10.20 7.87 -1.83
N ILE A 217 -10.08 9.06 -2.39
CA ILE A 217 -8.83 9.82 -2.49
C ILE A 217 -8.83 10.87 -1.39
N TYR A 218 -7.73 10.94 -0.64
CA TYR A 218 -7.48 11.99 0.33
C TYR A 218 -6.13 12.65 0.04
N ALA A 219 -6.10 13.99 0.05
CA ALA A 219 -4.91 14.77 -0.26
C ALA A 219 -4.82 16.02 0.61
N GLU A 220 -3.60 16.56 0.76
CA GLU A 220 -3.34 17.79 1.54
C GLU A 220 -3.86 19.06 0.84
N ASN A 221 -4.01 19.02 -0.48
CA ASN A 221 -4.51 20.14 -1.27
C ASN A 221 -5.34 19.67 -2.47
N SER A 222 -6.13 20.57 -3.03
CA SER A 222 -7.02 20.28 -4.16
C SER A 222 -6.27 19.85 -5.41
N SER A 223 -5.12 20.44 -5.70
CA SER A 223 -4.33 20.11 -6.90
C SER A 223 -3.82 18.66 -6.87
N GLN A 224 -3.35 18.17 -5.72
CA GLN A 224 -2.97 16.76 -5.56
C GLN A 224 -4.17 15.83 -5.75
N ARG A 225 -5.31 16.15 -5.10
CA ARG A 225 -6.55 15.40 -5.23
C ARG A 225 -6.97 15.31 -6.71
N ASP A 226 -7.01 16.43 -7.40
CA ASP A 226 -7.49 16.52 -8.80
C ASP A 226 -6.53 15.75 -9.73
N SER A 227 -5.21 15.91 -9.56
CA SER A 227 -4.23 15.16 -10.36
C SER A 227 -4.35 13.66 -10.19
N ILE A 228 -4.56 13.16 -8.96
CA ILE A 228 -4.76 11.72 -8.72
C ILE A 228 -6.10 11.28 -9.32
N SER A 229 -7.15 12.09 -9.17
CA SER A 229 -8.46 11.80 -9.75
C SER A 229 -8.39 11.67 -11.26
N ASP A 230 -7.70 12.59 -11.94
CA ASP A 230 -7.55 12.57 -13.40
C ASP A 230 -6.80 11.31 -13.86
N ILE A 231 -5.72 10.92 -13.16
CA ILE A 231 -4.98 9.68 -13.48
C ILE A 231 -5.90 8.46 -13.39
N LEU A 232 -6.76 8.39 -12.37
CA LEU A 232 -7.68 7.26 -12.18
C LEU A 232 -8.86 7.29 -13.15
N LEU A 233 -9.36 8.47 -13.51
CA LEU A 233 -10.47 8.62 -14.45
C LEU A 233 -10.12 8.14 -15.86
N VAL A 234 -8.90 8.38 -16.33
CA VAL A 234 -8.45 7.95 -17.66
C VAL A 234 -8.20 6.45 -17.78
N GLN A 235 -8.35 5.69 -16.68
CA GLN A 235 -8.19 4.23 -16.71
C GLN A 235 -9.42 3.47 -17.24
N LYS A 236 -10.45 4.18 -17.70
CA LYS A 236 -11.56 3.54 -18.40
C LYS A 236 -11.06 2.71 -19.58
N ASP A 237 -11.69 1.57 -19.80
CA ASP A 237 -11.35 0.54 -20.81
C ASP A 237 -9.96 -0.09 -20.63
N ARG A 238 -9.32 0.12 -19.46
CA ARG A 238 -8.08 -0.56 -19.11
C ARG A 238 -8.37 -2.01 -18.75
N GLU A 239 -7.65 -2.92 -19.39
CA GLU A 239 -7.64 -4.34 -19.02
C GLU A 239 -6.31 -4.72 -18.34
N SER A 240 -6.37 -5.67 -17.44
CA SER A 240 -5.22 -6.29 -16.81
C SER A 240 -5.58 -7.68 -16.29
N TYR A 241 -4.57 -8.44 -15.90
CA TYR A 241 -4.79 -9.73 -15.26
C TYR A 241 -4.98 -9.56 -13.75
N LEU A 242 -5.76 -10.47 -13.17
CA LEU A 242 -5.71 -10.77 -11.75
C LEU A 242 -4.71 -11.90 -11.53
N TYR A 243 -4.03 -11.88 -10.40
CA TYR A 243 -3.23 -13.02 -9.98
C TYR A 243 -3.90 -13.75 -8.81
N ASP A 244 -3.70 -15.04 -8.75
CA ASP A 244 -4.23 -15.90 -7.70
C ASP A 244 -3.39 -15.73 -6.42
N ILE A 245 -3.91 -14.91 -5.52
CA ILE A 245 -3.28 -14.57 -4.24
C ILE A 245 -3.05 -15.84 -3.39
N ASN A 246 -4.00 -16.79 -3.43
CA ASN A 246 -3.90 -18.01 -2.64
C ASN A 246 -2.69 -18.85 -3.08
N LYS A 247 -2.45 -18.93 -4.40
CA LYS A 247 -1.26 -19.62 -4.93
C LYS A 247 0.04 -18.93 -4.55
N VAL A 248 0.09 -17.59 -4.63
CA VAL A 248 1.29 -16.84 -4.25
C VAL A 248 1.60 -17.00 -2.76
N ILE A 249 0.58 -16.96 -1.89
CA ILE A 249 0.73 -17.20 -0.45
C ILE A 249 1.20 -18.64 -0.18
N LYS A 250 0.56 -19.63 -0.81
CA LYS A 250 0.86 -21.05 -0.61
C LYS A 250 2.31 -21.39 -0.98
N ASN A 251 2.84 -20.74 -2.02
CA ASN A 251 4.21 -20.93 -2.47
C ASN A 251 5.22 -20.03 -1.73
N ASN A 252 4.76 -19.11 -0.89
CA ASN A 252 5.57 -18.08 -0.22
C ASN A 252 6.36 -17.21 -1.21
N ASP A 253 5.73 -16.85 -2.34
CA ASP A 253 6.38 -16.16 -3.47
C ASP A 253 6.14 -14.65 -3.48
N TYR A 254 5.60 -14.06 -2.41
CA TYR A 254 5.59 -12.60 -2.26
C TYR A 254 7.00 -12.07 -1.99
N LYS A 255 7.32 -10.92 -2.58
CA LYS A 255 8.61 -10.24 -2.37
C LYS A 255 8.80 -9.75 -0.95
N LEU A 256 7.73 -9.42 -0.25
CA LEU A 256 7.76 -9.14 1.19
C LEU A 256 7.12 -10.29 1.96
N ASP A 257 7.76 -10.66 3.06
CA ASP A 257 7.21 -11.61 4.02
C ASP A 257 6.15 -10.92 4.93
N ASN A 258 5.54 -11.69 5.82
CA ASN A 258 4.53 -11.21 6.78
C ASN A 258 5.06 -10.19 7.81
N LYS A 259 6.39 -10.00 7.88
CA LYS A 259 7.07 -8.99 8.70
C LYS A 259 7.48 -7.77 7.89
N GLY A 260 7.14 -7.71 6.60
CA GLY A 260 7.52 -6.65 5.70
C GLY A 260 9.00 -6.64 5.31
N GLN A 261 9.70 -7.78 5.46
CA GLN A 261 11.10 -7.96 5.08
C GLN A 261 11.21 -8.56 3.69
N ILE A 262 12.31 -8.28 2.99
CA ILE A 262 12.54 -8.85 1.65
C ILE A 262 12.71 -10.36 1.74
N ASN A 263 11.87 -11.08 1.01
CA ASN A 263 12.03 -12.49 0.70
C ASN A 263 12.90 -12.60 -0.56
N ASN A 264 14.10 -13.14 -0.44
CA ASN A 264 15.04 -13.22 -1.56
C ASN A 264 14.54 -14.10 -2.71
N SER A 265 13.77 -15.14 -2.41
CA SER A 265 13.15 -16.02 -3.41
C SER A 265 11.82 -15.48 -3.93
N GLY A 266 11.27 -14.44 -3.30
CA GLY A 266 9.98 -13.88 -3.68
C GLY A 266 10.04 -13.07 -4.97
N LEU A 267 8.88 -12.98 -5.63
CA LEU A 267 8.69 -12.31 -6.91
C LEU A 267 8.16 -10.89 -6.72
N TYR A 268 8.60 -9.99 -7.58
CA TYR A 268 8.00 -8.67 -7.71
C TYR A 268 6.64 -8.75 -8.42
N TYR A 269 5.83 -7.71 -8.29
CA TYR A 269 4.50 -7.68 -8.90
C TYR A 269 4.51 -7.96 -10.40
N ASP A 270 5.43 -7.36 -11.15
CA ASP A 270 5.57 -7.58 -12.59
C ASP A 270 6.01 -9.01 -12.94
N GLU A 271 6.83 -9.64 -12.10
CA GLU A 271 7.22 -11.04 -12.26
C GLU A 271 6.03 -11.97 -12.00
N ILE A 272 5.22 -11.71 -10.97
CA ILE A 272 3.97 -12.44 -10.69
C ILE A 272 3.02 -12.30 -11.88
N MET A 273 2.82 -11.07 -12.37
CA MET A 273 1.92 -10.78 -13.49
C MET A 273 2.39 -11.39 -14.82
N ASN A 274 3.68 -11.61 -15.00
CA ASN A 274 4.24 -12.27 -16.18
C ASN A 274 4.28 -13.80 -16.07
N ASN A 275 4.06 -14.35 -14.88
CA ASN A 275 4.08 -15.79 -14.64
C ASN A 275 2.69 -16.40 -14.84
N SER A 276 2.56 -17.28 -15.84
CA SER A 276 1.30 -17.98 -16.14
C SER A 276 0.76 -18.85 -15.00
N LEU A 277 1.62 -19.26 -14.05
CA LEU A 277 1.21 -20.03 -12.89
C LEU A 277 0.27 -19.24 -11.97
N TYR A 278 0.49 -17.93 -11.87
CA TYR A 278 -0.25 -17.05 -10.95
C TYR A 278 -1.37 -16.29 -11.63
N ARG A 279 -1.32 -16.11 -12.96
CA ARG A 279 -2.44 -15.46 -13.66
C ARG A 279 -3.72 -16.25 -13.46
N SER A 280 -4.78 -15.54 -13.11
CA SER A 280 -6.11 -16.15 -13.00
C SER A 280 -7.06 -15.56 -14.05
N ASN A 281 -7.73 -14.51 -13.72
CA ASN A 281 -8.79 -13.90 -14.50
C ASN A 281 -8.30 -12.61 -15.17
N ILE A 282 -9.04 -12.12 -16.15
CA ILE A 282 -8.84 -10.79 -16.74
C ILE A 282 -9.88 -9.85 -16.13
N PHE A 283 -9.46 -8.68 -15.66
CA PHE A 283 -10.38 -7.62 -15.30
C PHE A 283 -10.32 -6.45 -16.29
N VAL A 284 -11.47 -5.83 -16.50
CA VAL A 284 -11.61 -4.65 -17.35
C VAL A 284 -12.32 -3.56 -16.55
N ILE A 285 -11.75 -2.37 -16.51
CA ILE A 285 -12.39 -1.19 -15.94
C ILE A 285 -13.37 -0.64 -16.98
N GLN A 286 -14.63 -1.10 -16.96
CA GLN A 286 -15.64 -0.70 -17.95
C GLN A 286 -16.04 0.76 -17.83
N ASN A 287 -16.08 1.27 -16.61
CA ASN A 287 -16.47 2.65 -16.35
C ASN A 287 -15.64 3.23 -15.20
N SER A 288 -15.36 4.53 -15.33
CA SER A 288 -14.66 5.32 -14.31
C SER A 288 -15.37 6.68 -14.19
N VAL A 289 -15.99 6.95 -13.06
CA VAL A 289 -16.81 8.13 -12.83
C VAL A 289 -16.41 8.81 -11.53
N LEU A 290 -16.19 10.11 -11.60
CA LEU A 290 -16.02 10.94 -10.41
C LEU A 290 -17.40 11.13 -9.76
N SER A 291 -17.56 10.54 -8.57
CA SER A 291 -18.85 10.51 -7.86
C SER A 291 -18.99 11.65 -6.86
N GLU A 292 -17.88 12.10 -6.27
CA GLU A 292 -17.91 13.12 -5.22
C GLU A 292 -16.60 13.92 -5.18
N ILE A 293 -16.70 15.21 -4.85
CA ILE A 293 -15.57 16.10 -4.57
C ILE A 293 -15.90 16.89 -3.31
N ASN A 294 -15.02 16.82 -2.30
CA ASN A 294 -15.19 17.50 -1.04
C ASN A 294 -13.94 18.24 -0.59
N THR A 295 -14.15 19.28 0.20
CA THR A 295 -13.12 19.95 1.00
C THR A 295 -13.49 19.77 2.46
N ILE A 296 -12.79 18.89 3.17
CA ILE A 296 -13.07 18.56 4.56
C ILE A 296 -12.50 19.64 5.48
N SER A 297 -11.30 20.13 5.15
CA SER A 297 -10.65 21.25 5.83
C SER A 297 -9.69 21.97 4.88
N SER A 298 -9.06 23.04 5.35
CA SER A 298 -8.03 23.76 4.57
C SER A 298 -6.83 22.91 4.14
N THR A 299 -6.59 21.81 4.83
CA THR A 299 -5.45 20.89 4.60
C THR A 299 -5.88 19.45 4.34
N LEU A 300 -7.17 19.21 4.10
CA LEU A 300 -7.69 17.89 3.78
C LEU A 300 -8.79 17.98 2.73
N HIS A 301 -8.49 17.47 1.57
CA HIS A 301 -9.38 17.42 0.42
C HIS A 301 -9.64 15.97 0.05
N SER A 302 -10.87 15.67 -0.38
CA SER A 302 -11.22 14.32 -0.81
C SER A 302 -11.98 14.30 -2.14
N SER A 303 -11.90 13.17 -2.82
CA SER A 303 -12.77 12.83 -3.94
C SER A 303 -13.05 11.32 -3.91
N VAL A 304 -14.15 10.93 -4.55
CA VAL A 304 -14.54 9.53 -4.69
C VAL A 304 -14.72 9.22 -6.16
N ILE A 305 -13.99 8.23 -6.63
CA ILE A 305 -14.13 7.69 -7.99
C ILE A 305 -14.77 6.31 -7.88
N ARG A 306 -15.76 6.08 -8.70
CA ARG A 306 -16.39 4.76 -8.86
C ARG A 306 -15.85 4.10 -10.11
N TRP A 307 -15.26 2.93 -9.95
CA TRP A 307 -14.96 2.01 -11.03
C TRP A 307 -16.01 0.91 -11.10
N THR A 308 -16.51 0.63 -12.30
CA THR A 308 -17.26 -0.59 -12.58
C THR A 308 -16.30 -1.56 -13.27
N ILE A 309 -15.97 -2.63 -12.59
CA ILE A 309 -14.98 -3.62 -13.01
C ILE A 309 -15.71 -4.89 -13.45
N LYS A 310 -15.35 -5.38 -14.63
CA LYS A 310 -15.81 -6.65 -15.13
C LYS A 310 -14.67 -7.67 -15.11
N ILE A 311 -14.92 -8.81 -14.49
CA ILE A 311 -13.94 -9.90 -14.37
C ILE A 311 -14.39 -11.04 -15.27
N TYR A 312 -13.48 -11.44 -16.14
CA TYR A 312 -13.66 -12.57 -17.05
C TYR A 312 -12.82 -13.76 -16.55
N PRO A 313 -13.34 -15.00 -16.68
CA PRO A 313 -12.62 -16.21 -16.29
C PRO A 313 -11.39 -16.48 -17.15
#